data_c4cb1e84d2e95907a5021099263be2f4
#
_entry.id   c4cb1e84d2e95907a5021099263be2f4
#
_cell.length_a   1.000
_cell.length_b   1.000
_cell.length_c   1.000
_cell.angle_alpha   90.00
_cell.angle_beta   90.00
_cell.angle_gamma   90.00
#
_symmetry.space_group_name_H-M   'P 1'
#
loop_
_entity.id
_entity.type
_entity.pdbx_description
1 polymer ?
#
loop_
_entity_poly.entity_id
_entity_poly.type
_entity_poly.pdbx_seq_one_letter_code
_entity_poly.pdbx_strand_id
1 'polypeptide(L)'
;MRQERIGLVEAILDVVVKDYKRQSSIYPFLGTIRLVIDWFDLNNHQDVFLNPDLCRRAYLDYIAALEHKLHVTRELGKIRCSFLQSIVKRLIELKFGKEAALSIIGGIKTLRFDRFIEGEIPEEMRIRNQITVLLDLAQKLSAALMEVRPFPFVLDIAGQHSCFLPYVNGMISTERNPKVISSIDTSSGSILNAEEIVRKHGIDKSDALNRLKGLRKTLKSANSNPHCRVRNALASLALQAYANIFIYITAASAGELCQFDFDDGVLITEDTLRKQLKAIKLRANGRVTKYTIGRKTGLRLLREYLKFRKWVARGEECDQLFISFRAGLRSITGLSKRFQWTLWTRIRDLYFDASAENISPKLSRKVKSVVLLSIEHSLEVVADVLNHTEEVNIRHYSHPSIDGQRREYSNYWAAVRKVAQVVQERDKADTTSIAAGQCNSLNNPEPSEELIPIQPICESQLGCLYCVHFSCHADEEDTFKILSLAYVIETVRAIATAGSQTIRLFKDLDIRLAEIISAISSKSDMTKGVVEKVRHRVFELGELTPFWESRLQRYERMGIL
;
A
#
# COMPACT_ATOMS: atom_id res chain seq x y z
N MET A 1 -38.13 24.84 -17.42
CA MET A 1 -38.18 23.63 -16.57
C MET A 1 -39.62 23.16 -16.54
N ARG A 2 -39.90 21.88 -16.75
CA ARG A 2 -41.27 21.35 -16.77
C ARG A 2 -41.86 21.40 -15.35
N GLN A 3 -43.15 21.71 -15.24
CA GLN A 3 -43.80 21.93 -13.95
C GLN A 3 -43.76 20.69 -13.03
N GLU A 4 -43.84 19.49 -13.63
CA GLU A 4 -43.77 18.19 -12.92
C GLU A 4 -42.43 17.92 -12.23
N ARG A 5 -41.36 18.60 -12.67
CA ARG A 5 -40.00 18.43 -12.14
C ARG A 5 -39.66 19.42 -11.01
N ILE A 6 -40.50 20.41 -10.75
CA ILE A 6 -40.21 21.44 -9.73
C ILE A 6 -40.08 20.77 -8.35
N GLY A 7 -41.09 20.01 -7.92
CA GLY A 7 -41.06 19.32 -6.63
C GLY A 7 -39.92 18.28 -6.50
N LEU A 8 -39.47 17.67 -7.64
CA LEU A 8 -38.31 16.80 -7.64
C LEU A 8 -37.01 17.59 -7.41
N VAL A 9 -36.90 18.80 -7.96
CA VAL A 9 -35.74 19.67 -7.73
C VAL A 9 -35.66 20.09 -6.28
N GLU A 10 -36.78 20.45 -5.65
CA GLU A 10 -36.84 20.77 -4.22
C GLU A 10 -36.42 19.59 -3.37
N ALA A 11 -36.92 18.38 -3.66
CA ALA A 11 -36.49 17.15 -2.96
C ALA A 11 -34.99 16.83 -3.16
N ILE A 12 -34.44 17.10 -4.33
CA ILE A 12 -32.99 16.96 -4.58
C ILE A 12 -32.19 17.97 -3.76
N LEU A 13 -32.61 19.20 -3.68
CA LEU A 13 -31.96 20.24 -2.86
C LEU A 13 -31.99 19.88 -1.37
N ASP A 14 -33.11 19.37 -0.87
CA ASP A 14 -33.22 18.87 0.50
C ASP A 14 -32.22 17.75 0.79
N VAL A 15 -32.08 16.79 -0.14
CA VAL A 15 -31.05 15.72 -0.04
C VAL A 15 -29.63 16.28 -0.04
N VAL A 16 -29.37 17.27 -0.90
CA VAL A 16 -28.06 17.93 -0.96
C VAL A 16 -27.73 18.60 0.38
N VAL A 17 -28.68 19.30 0.97
CA VAL A 17 -28.46 19.97 2.26
C VAL A 17 -28.31 18.98 3.41
N LYS A 18 -29.09 17.90 3.45
CA LYS A 18 -29.09 16.92 4.55
C LYS A 18 -27.92 15.94 4.47
N ASP A 19 -27.66 15.39 3.29
CA ASP A 19 -26.77 14.24 3.14
C ASP A 19 -25.35 14.62 2.72
N TYR A 20 -25.16 15.76 2.05
CA TYR A 20 -23.87 16.13 1.47
C TYR A 20 -23.16 17.24 2.23
N LYS A 21 -22.14 16.87 2.98
CA LYS A 21 -21.30 17.79 3.76
C LYS A 21 -20.12 18.41 2.96
N ARG A 22 -19.95 18.05 1.69
CA ARG A 22 -18.79 18.48 0.86
C ARG A 22 -19.22 18.92 -0.53
N GLN A 23 -18.77 20.09 -0.94
CA GLN A 23 -18.93 20.59 -2.32
C GLN A 23 -18.39 19.58 -3.35
N SER A 24 -17.26 18.92 -3.05
CA SER A 24 -16.66 17.89 -3.92
C SER A 24 -17.55 16.64 -4.14
N SER A 25 -18.60 16.44 -3.35
CA SER A 25 -19.59 15.38 -3.54
C SER A 25 -20.87 15.90 -4.17
N ILE A 26 -21.22 17.16 -3.92
CA ILE A 26 -22.41 17.81 -4.47
C ILE A 26 -22.33 17.95 -5.99
N TYR A 27 -21.23 18.54 -6.50
CA TYR A 27 -21.06 18.74 -7.94
C TYR A 27 -21.13 17.45 -8.78
N PRO A 28 -20.42 16.36 -8.43
CA PRO A 28 -20.56 15.09 -9.16
C PRO A 28 -21.96 14.49 -9.07
N PHE A 29 -22.63 14.63 -7.93
CA PHE A 29 -24.00 14.14 -7.74
C PHE A 29 -24.96 14.89 -8.66
N LEU A 30 -24.98 16.22 -8.62
CA LEU A 30 -25.83 17.07 -9.47
C LEU A 30 -25.50 16.89 -10.95
N GLY A 31 -24.21 16.84 -11.31
CA GLY A 31 -23.76 16.57 -12.67
C GLY A 31 -24.22 15.20 -13.19
N THR A 32 -24.27 14.19 -12.31
CA THR A 32 -24.78 12.86 -12.70
C THR A 32 -26.30 12.86 -12.86
N ILE A 33 -27.03 13.57 -11.99
CA ILE A 33 -28.47 13.75 -12.14
C ILE A 33 -28.77 14.41 -13.48
N ARG A 34 -28.06 15.49 -13.81
CA ARG A 34 -28.20 16.17 -15.10
C ARG A 34 -28.03 15.21 -16.27
N LEU A 35 -26.95 14.41 -16.27
CA LEU A 35 -26.71 13.41 -17.33
C LEU A 35 -27.85 12.39 -17.48
N VAL A 36 -28.45 11.97 -16.36
CA VAL A 36 -29.60 11.06 -16.36
C VAL A 36 -30.83 11.73 -16.95
N ILE A 37 -31.14 12.96 -16.54
CA ILE A 37 -32.27 13.72 -17.04
C ILE A 37 -32.13 14.04 -18.53
N ASP A 38 -30.93 14.48 -18.94
CA ASP A 38 -30.63 14.76 -20.36
C ASP A 38 -30.84 13.49 -21.21
N TRP A 39 -30.46 12.30 -20.68
CA TRP A 39 -30.69 11.04 -21.38
C TRP A 39 -32.18 10.74 -21.57
N PHE A 40 -33.01 10.92 -20.52
CA PHE A 40 -34.46 10.74 -20.64
C PHE A 40 -35.08 11.71 -21.65
N ASP A 41 -34.64 12.96 -21.64
CA ASP A 41 -35.16 13.97 -22.56
C ASP A 41 -34.76 13.69 -24.02
N LEU A 42 -33.56 13.18 -24.25
CA LEU A 42 -33.06 12.84 -25.60
C LEU A 42 -33.66 11.53 -26.17
N ASN A 43 -34.15 10.63 -25.31
CA ASN A 43 -34.73 9.36 -25.72
C ASN A 43 -36.26 9.30 -25.62
N ASN A 44 -36.95 10.45 -25.74
CA ASN A 44 -38.41 10.59 -25.74
C ASN A 44 -39.09 10.16 -24.44
N HIS A 45 -38.39 10.25 -23.30
CA HIS A 45 -38.93 9.99 -21.97
C HIS A 45 -39.05 11.26 -21.14
N GLN A 46 -39.47 12.37 -21.79
CA GLN A 46 -39.59 13.66 -21.11
C GLN A 46 -40.59 13.61 -19.97
N ASP A 47 -41.58 12.74 -20.03
CA ASP A 47 -42.69 12.60 -19.08
C ASP A 47 -42.42 11.51 -18.02
N VAL A 48 -41.15 11.10 -17.86
CA VAL A 48 -40.69 10.03 -16.96
C VAL A 48 -41.19 10.20 -15.51
N PHE A 49 -41.35 11.41 -15.05
CA PHE A 49 -41.78 11.70 -13.67
C PHE A 49 -43.26 12.12 -13.56
N LEU A 50 -44.05 11.92 -14.61
CA LEU A 50 -45.50 12.27 -14.59
C LEU A 50 -46.30 11.22 -13.82
N ASN A 51 -46.08 9.94 -14.10
CA ASN A 51 -46.76 8.85 -13.40
C ASN A 51 -45.85 7.59 -13.30
N PRO A 52 -46.21 6.62 -12.43
CA PRO A 52 -45.41 5.40 -12.21
C PRO A 52 -45.19 4.53 -13.45
N ASP A 53 -46.18 4.41 -14.34
CA ASP A 53 -46.12 3.52 -15.52
C ASP A 53 -45.14 4.06 -16.56
N LEU A 54 -45.19 5.36 -16.85
CA LEU A 54 -44.23 6.02 -17.72
C LEU A 54 -42.81 5.95 -17.13
N CYS A 55 -42.70 6.11 -15.82
CA CYS A 55 -41.44 6.00 -15.12
C CYS A 55 -40.87 4.59 -15.23
N ARG A 56 -41.68 3.55 -15.03
CA ARG A 56 -41.25 2.15 -15.18
C ARG A 56 -40.76 1.86 -16.59
N ARG A 57 -41.48 2.31 -17.62
CA ARG A 57 -41.06 2.14 -19.03
C ARG A 57 -39.74 2.82 -19.32
N ALA A 58 -39.63 4.10 -18.96
CA ALA A 58 -38.39 4.86 -19.13
C ALA A 58 -37.20 4.24 -18.38
N TYR A 59 -37.44 3.71 -17.17
CA TYR A 59 -36.41 3.05 -16.39
C TYR A 59 -35.92 1.72 -17.04
N LEU A 60 -36.84 0.94 -17.61
CA LEU A 60 -36.47 -0.28 -18.37
C LEU A 60 -35.59 0.07 -19.57
N ASP A 61 -35.97 1.06 -20.37
CA ASP A 61 -35.20 1.50 -21.53
C ASP A 61 -33.82 2.03 -21.13
N TYR A 62 -33.75 2.75 -20.00
CA TYR A 62 -32.48 3.24 -19.46
C TYR A 62 -31.55 2.10 -19.04
N ILE A 63 -32.08 1.05 -18.38
CA ILE A 63 -31.28 -0.12 -17.99
C ILE A 63 -30.79 -0.87 -19.21
N ALA A 64 -31.63 -1.06 -20.23
CA ALA A 64 -31.22 -1.67 -21.51
C ALA A 64 -30.09 -0.87 -22.18
N ALA A 65 -30.18 0.46 -22.18
CA ALA A 65 -29.12 1.32 -22.70
C ALA A 65 -27.81 1.21 -21.89
N LEU A 66 -27.89 1.12 -20.56
CA LEU A 66 -26.71 0.88 -19.71
C LEU A 66 -26.07 -0.49 -19.97
N GLU A 67 -26.88 -1.53 -20.14
CA GLU A 67 -26.37 -2.87 -20.50
C GLU A 67 -25.69 -2.88 -21.86
N HIS A 68 -26.28 -2.23 -22.86
CA HIS A 68 -25.66 -2.07 -24.17
C HIS A 68 -24.30 -1.36 -24.07
N LYS A 69 -24.22 -0.25 -23.32
CA LYS A 69 -22.97 0.49 -23.07
C LYS A 69 -21.93 -0.32 -22.28
N LEU A 70 -22.39 -1.24 -21.43
CA LEU A 70 -21.51 -2.11 -20.64
C LEU A 70 -20.96 -3.28 -21.43
N HIS A 71 -21.81 -3.98 -22.19
CA HIS A 71 -21.49 -5.26 -22.79
C HIS A 71 -21.17 -5.19 -24.29
N VAL A 72 -21.82 -4.30 -25.04
CA VAL A 72 -21.67 -4.19 -26.49
C VAL A 72 -20.65 -3.13 -26.87
N THR A 73 -20.89 -1.85 -26.55
CA THR A 73 -19.98 -0.78 -26.94
C THR A 73 -18.79 -0.63 -25.99
N ARG A 74 -18.89 -1.17 -24.76
CA ARG A 74 -17.87 -1.06 -23.71
C ARG A 74 -17.47 0.37 -23.35
N GLU A 75 -18.35 1.33 -23.60
CA GLU A 75 -18.15 2.74 -23.27
C GLU A 75 -18.14 3.00 -21.76
N LEU A 76 -18.88 2.21 -20.98
CA LEU A 76 -19.02 2.37 -19.53
C LEU A 76 -18.59 1.10 -18.80
N GLY A 77 -17.84 1.26 -17.72
CA GLY A 77 -17.50 0.15 -16.83
C GLY A 77 -18.64 -0.19 -15.85
N LYS A 78 -18.62 -1.42 -15.30
CA LYS A 78 -19.63 -1.96 -14.34
C LYS A 78 -19.93 -1.01 -13.17
N ILE A 79 -18.89 -0.41 -12.58
CA ILE A 79 -19.05 0.55 -11.47
C ILE A 79 -19.86 1.76 -11.87
N ARG A 80 -19.59 2.32 -13.06
CA ARG A 80 -20.29 3.51 -13.55
C ARG A 80 -21.76 3.20 -13.86
N CYS A 81 -22.05 2.07 -14.49
CA CYS A 81 -23.42 1.63 -14.78
C CYS A 81 -24.23 1.42 -13.48
N SER A 82 -23.66 0.72 -12.49
CA SER A 82 -24.30 0.51 -11.19
C SER A 82 -24.56 1.84 -10.47
N PHE A 83 -23.62 2.78 -10.53
CA PHE A 83 -23.79 4.11 -9.94
C PHE A 83 -24.89 4.91 -10.63
N LEU A 84 -24.92 4.93 -11.97
CA LEU A 84 -25.98 5.60 -12.74
C LEU A 84 -27.36 5.01 -12.41
N GLN A 85 -27.48 3.68 -12.35
CA GLN A 85 -28.70 3.01 -11.92
C GLN A 85 -29.13 3.43 -10.51
N SER A 86 -28.18 3.53 -9.56
CA SER A 86 -28.49 3.94 -8.18
C SER A 86 -29.01 5.36 -8.09
N ILE A 87 -28.52 6.27 -8.95
CA ILE A 87 -29.04 7.64 -9.05
C ILE A 87 -30.47 7.66 -9.55
N VAL A 88 -30.78 6.89 -10.60
CA VAL A 88 -32.18 6.82 -11.11
C VAL A 88 -33.12 6.26 -10.05
N LYS A 89 -32.73 5.16 -9.37
CA LYS A 89 -33.53 4.60 -8.26
C LYS A 89 -33.82 5.67 -7.19
N ARG A 90 -32.84 6.46 -6.83
CA ARG A 90 -32.99 7.53 -5.84
C ARG A 90 -33.93 8.65 -6.35
N LEU A 91 -33.86 9.02 -7.63
CA LEU A 91 -34.78 9.99 -8.22
C LEU A 91 -36.23 9.49 -8.21
N ILE A 92 -36.45 8.20 -8.50
CA ILE A 92 -37.74 7.54 -8.43
C ILE A 92 -38.30 7.58 -7.00
N GLU A 93 -37.46 7.21 -6.01
CA GLU A 93 -37.86 7.29 -4.59
C GLU A 93 -38.20 8.70 -4.13
N LEU A 94 -37.45 9.71 -4.55
CA LEU A 94 -37.71 11.10 -4.22
C LEU A 94 -39.01 11.62 -4.85
N LYS A 95 -39.35 11.16 -6.04
CA LYS A 95 -40.53 11.61 -6.76
C LYS A 95 -41.82 10.91 -6.30
N PHE A 96 -41.76 9.59 -6.13
CA PHE A 96 -42.98 8.77 -5.92
C PHE A 96 -43.08 8.17 -4.52
N GLY A 97 -42.06 8.35 -3.67
CA GLY A 97 -41.97 7.68 -2.37
C GLY A 97 -41.45 6.24 -2.45
N LYS A 98 -41.11 5.67 -1.30
CA LYS A 98 -40.44 4.36 -1.23
C LYS A 98 -41.30 3.19 -1.72
N GLU A 99 -42.57 3.16 -1.37
CA GLU A 99 -43.50 2.07 -1.72
C GLU A 99 -43.74 2.00 -3.23
N ALA A 100 -44.10 3.15 -3.84
CA ALA A 100 -44.29 3.24 -5.29
C ALA A 100 -42.97 2.97 -6.06
N ALA A 101 -41.84 3.42 -5.53
CA ALA A 101 -40.53 3.14 -6.11
C ALA A 101 -40.22 1.63 -6.16
N LEU A 102 -40.56 0.87 -5.12
CA LEU A 102 -40.41 -0.59 -5.12
C LEU A 102 -41.22 -1.27 -6.23
N SER A 103 -42.46 -0.80 -6.47
CA SER A 103 -43.31 -1.27 -7.56
C SER A 103 -42.71 -0.93 -8.95
N ILE A 104 -42.25 0.31 -9.12
CA ILE A 104 -41.63 0.77 -10.38
C ILE A 104 -40.36 -0.01 -10.71
N ILE A 105 -39.51 -0.25 -9.70
CA ILE A 105 -38.19 -0.89 -9.85
C ILE A 105 -38.29 -2.42 -9.85
N GLY A 106 -39.35 -2.96 -9.24
CA GLY A 106 -39.55 -4.38 -9.02
C GLY A 106 -39.42 -5.22 -10.30
N GLY A 107 -38.73 -6.35 -10.24
CA GLY A 107 -38.47 -7.24 -11.37
C GLY A 107 -37.48 -6.73 -12.43
N ILE A 108 -36.95 -5.50 -12.27
CA ILE A 108 -35.96 -4.95 -13.21
C ILE A 108 -34.54 -5.30 -12.73
N LYS A 109 -33.69 -5.74 -13.66
CA LYS A 109 -32.32 -6.18 -13.40
C LYS A 109 -31.52 -5.11 -12.65
N THR A 110 -30.87 -5.51 -11.57
CA THR A 110 -29.93 -4.67 -10.85
C THR A 110 -28.52 -4.90 -11.36
N LEU A 111 -27.91 -3.86 -11.89
CA LEU A 111 -26.51 -3.89 -12.33
C LEU A 111 -25.60 -3.88 -11.10
N ARG A 112 -25.37 -5.06 -10.53
CA ARG A 112 -24.45 -5.23 -9.41
C ARG A 112 -23.03 -5.31 -9.92
N PHE A 113 -22.11 -4.72 -9.19
CA PHE A 113 -20.71 -5.05 -9.35
C PHE A 113 -20.17 -5.49 -7.99
N ASP A 114 -19.28 -6.47 -7.99
CA ASP A 114 -18.57 -6.83 -6.78
C ASP A 114 -17.66 -5.68 -6.39
N ARG A 115 -17.96 -5.04 -5.27
CA ARG A 115 -17.08 -4.03 -4.65
C ARG A 115 -15.76 -4.64 -4.19
N PHE A 116 -15.67 -5.95 -4.21
CA PHE A 116 -14.59 -6.77 -3.67
C PHE A 116 -13.66 -7.35 -4.77
N ILE A 117 -13.52 -6.68 -5.92
CA ILE A 117 -12.34 -6.96 -6.74
C ILE A 117 -11.16 -6.49 -5.90
N GLU A 118 -10.60 -7.41 -5.17
CA GLU A 118 -9.38 -7.21 -4.40
C GLU A 118 -8.27 -6.95 -5.41
N GLY A 119 -7.79 -5.70 -5.45
CA GLY A 119 -6.57 -5.43 -6.18
C GLY A 119 -5.48 -6.32 -5.57
N GLU A 120 -4.80 -7.11 -6.38
CA GLU A 120 -3.65 -7.89 -5.95
C GLU A 120 -2.61 -6.98 -5.34
N ILE A 121 -1.93 -7.47 -4.31
CA ILE A 121 -0.81 -6.74 -3.71
C ILE A 121 0.31 -6.74 -4.75
N PRO A 122 0.86 -5.57 -5.12
CA PRO A 122 1.95 -5.52 -6.07
C PRO A 122 3.16 -6.31 -5.58
N GLU A 123 3.89 -6.88 -6.51
CA GLU A 123 5.18 -7.51 -6.23
C GLU A 123 6.12 -6.52 -5.52
N GLU A 124 6.93 -7.02 -4.61
CA GLU A 124 7.85 -6.21 -3.80
C GLU A 124 8.80 -5.38 -4.69
N MET A 125 9.29 -5.97 -5.78
CA MET A 125 10.17 -5.29 -6.73
C MET A 125 9.50 -4.06 -7.35
N ARG A 126 8.21 -4.17 -7.70
CA ARG A 126 7.43 -3.05 -8.25
C ARG A 126 7.27 -1.92 -7.22
N ILE A 127 6.99 -2.28 -5.96
CA ILE A 127 6.88 -1.30 -4.87
C ILE A 127 8.22 -0.59 -4.67
N ARG A 128 9.31 -1.35 -4.60
CA ARG A 128 10.68 -0.86 -4.43
C ARG A 128 11.05 0.10 -5.56
N ASN A 129 10.85 -0.29 -6.81
CA ASN A 129 11.17 0.54 -7.97
C ASN A 129 10.39 1.87 -7.95
N GLN A 130 9.09 1.84 -7.65
CA GLN A 130 8.31 3.07 -7.59
C GLN A 130 8.76 3.98 -6.44
N ILE A 131 9.04 3.44 -5.26
CA ILE A 131 9.55 4.22 -4.12
C ILE A 131 10.92 4.83 -4.45
N THR A 132 11.83 4.08 -5.09
CA THR A 132 13.17 4.59 -5.47
C THR A 132 13.07 5.77 -6.43
N VAL A 133 12.24 5.67 -7.49
CA VAL A 133 11.99 6.78 -8.41
C VAL A 133 11.45 8.01 -7.68
N LEU A 134 10.47 7.80 -6.78
CA LEU A 134 9.87 8.90 -6.02
C LEU A 134 10.88 9.55 -5.06
N LEU A 135 11.72 8.77 -4.37
CA LEU A 135 12.75 9.28 -3.47
C LEU A 135 13.79 10.11 -4.24
N ASP A 136 14.27 9.61 -5.36
CA ASP A 136 15.24 10.34 -6.18
C ASP A 136 14.65 11.62 -6.76
N LEU A 137 13.42 11.59 -7.26
CA LEU A 137 12.73 12.80 -7.72
C LEU A 137 12.47 13.79 -6.56
N ALA A 138 12.17 13.32 -5.37
CA ALA A 138 11.99 14.18 -4.22
C ALA A 138 13.32 14.81 -3.78
N GLN A 139 14.35 14.01 -3.56
CA GLN A 139 15.60 14.46 -2.95
C GLN A 139 16.58 15.05 -3.96
N LYS A 140 16.93 14.33 -5.03
CA LYS A 140 17.94 14.79 -6.01
C LYS A 140 17.45 15.99 -6.81
N LEU A 141 16.16 15.95 -7.27
CA LEU A 141 15.61 17.07 -8.04
C LEU A 141 15.41 18.31 -7.15
N SER A 142 14.90 18.18 -5.95
CA SER A 142 14.75 19.33 -5.05
C SER A 142 16.09 19.97 -4.68
N ALA A 143 17.13 19.15 -4.45
CA ALA A 143 18.49 19.64 -4.20
C ALA A 143 19.02 20.43 -5.40
N ALA A 144 18.93 19.86 -6.62
CA ALA A 144 19.38 20.53 -7.84
C ALA A 144 18.65 21.86 -8.10
N LEU A 145 17.37 21.95 -7.75
CA LEU A 145 16.58 23.18 -7.89
C LEU A 145 16.97 24.23 -6.85
N MET A 146 17.19 23.84 -5.58
CA MET A 146 17.65 24.75 -4.53
C MET A 146 19.06 25.26 -4.77
N GLU A 147 19.94 24.44 -5.34
CA GLU A 147 21.29 24.80 -5.80
C GLU A 147 21.28 25.66 -7.08
N VAL A 148 20.12 25.86 -7.67
CA VAL A 148 19.92 26.58 -8.94
C VAL A 148 20.83 26.03 -10.05
N ARG A 149 20.99 24.70 -10.11
CA ARG A 149 21.81 24.08 -11.16
C ARG A 149 21.45 24.62 -12.55
N PRO A 150 22.43 25.02 -13.37
CA PRO A 150 22.14 25.56 -14.68
C PRO A 150 21.61 24.49 -15.62
N PHE A 151 20.61 24.86 -16.43
CA PHE A 151 20.12 24.00 -17.52
C PHE A 151 21.11 23.99 -18.71
N PRO A 152 21.14 22.86 -19.46
CA PRO A 152 20.59 21.57 -19.12
C PRO A 152 21.43 20.90 -18.02
N PHE A 153 20.80 20.09 -17.16
CA PHE A 153 21.52 19.31 -16.17
C PHE A 153 21.02 17.86 -16.13
N VAL A 154 21.88 16.99 -15.66
CA VAL A 154 21.63 15.55 -15.60
C VAL A 154 21.55 15.08 -14.17
N LEU A 155 20.59 14.18 -13.89
CA LEU A 155 20.50 13.42 -12.65
C LEU A 155 20.32 11.93 -12.98
N ASP A 156 20.86 11.09 -12.15
CA ASP A 156 20.49 9.67 -12.10
C ASP A 156 19.24 9.52 -11.25
N ILE A 157 18.14 9.02 -11.84
CA ILE A 157 16.88 8.74 -11.17
C ILE A 157 16.63 7.23 -11.23
N ALA A 158 16.78 6.54 -10.10
CA ALA A 158 16.63 5.09 -9.99
C ALA A 158 17.50 4.30 -10.98
N GLY A 159 18.74 4.73 -11.19
CA GLY A 159 19.68 4.11 -12.13
C GLY A 159 19.43 4.52 -13.60
N GLN A 160 18.50 5.43 -13.87
CA GLN A 160 18.20 5.90 -15.22
C GLN A 160 18.73 7.33 -15.42
N HIS A 161 19.52 7.50 -16.47
CA HIS A 161 20.01 8.80 -16.89
C HIS A 161 18.87 9.72 -17.29
N SER A 162 18.73 10.87 -16.64
CA SER A 162 17.65 11.83 -16.85
C SER A 162 18.21 13.23 -17.10
N CYS A 163 18.03 13.74 -18.31
CA CYS A 163 18.43 15.09 -18.69
C CYS A 163 17.26 16.06 -18.51
N PHE A 164 17.47 17.10 -17.71
CA PHE A 164 16.50 18.16 -17.43
C PHE A 164 16.75 19.35 -18.33
N LEU A 165 15.72 19.75 -19.06
CA LEU A 165 15.77 20.68 -20.18
C LEU A 165 15.08 22.01 -19.86
N PRO A 166 15.49 23.14 -20.49
CA PRO A 166 14.94 24.47 -20.20
C PRO A 166 13.58 24.75 -20.86
N TYR A 167 12.77 23.72 -21.09
CA TYR A 167 11.49 23.84 -21.78
C TYR A 167 10.33 23.35 -20.91
N VAL A 168 9.22 24.10 -20.88
CA VAL A 168 8.04 23.70 -20.08
C VAL A 168 7.42 22.41 -20.63
N ASN A 169 7.35 22.27 -21.92
CA ASN A 169 6.91 21.06 -22.60
C ASN A 169 8.14 20.19 -22.93
N GLY A 170 8.18 18.97 -22.44
CA GLY A 170 9.33 18.08 -22.64
C GLY A 170 10.53 18.40 -21.75
N MET A 171 10.29 18.74 -20.50
CA MET A 171 11.33 19.12 -19.52
C MET A 171 12.34 18.03 -19.19
N ILE A 172 12.00 16.78 -19.41
CA ILE A 172 12.81 15.62 -19.01
C ILE A 172 12.97 14.72 -20.22
N SER A 173 14.22 14.36 -20.53
CA SER A 173 14.58 13.34 -21.50
C SER A 173 15.23 12.18 -20.78
N THR A 174 14.75 10.96 -21.03
CA THR A 174 15.30 9.71 -20.50
C THR A 174 15.57 8.74 -21.64
N GLU A 175 16.25 7.63 -21.35
CA GLU A 175 16.46 6.57 -22.36
C GLU A 175 15.13 5.99 -22.85
N ARG A 176 14.12 5.88 -21.96
CA ARG A 176 12.78 5.39 -22.33
C ARG A 176 11.95 6.38 -23.13
N ASN A 177 12.15 7.67 -22.90
CA ASN A 177 11.41 8.75 -23.59
C ASN A 177 12.39 9.84 -24.03
N PRO A 178 13.21 9.55 -25.06
CA PRO A 178 14.22 10.47 -25.53
C PRO A 178 13.58 11.69 -26.19
N LYS A 179 14.04 12.88 -25.83
CA LYS A 179 13.66 14.14 -26.48
C LYS A 179 14.75 14.55 -27.44
N VAL A 180 14.38 14.66 -28.70
CA VAL A 180 15.32 15.09 -29.74
C VAL A 180 15.35 16.62 -29.78
N ILE A 181 16.44 17.20 -29.29
CA ILE A 181 16.71 18.64 -29.35
C ILE A 181 18.01 18.82 -30.12
N SER A 182 17.92 19.45 -31.30
CA SER A 182 19.06 19.52 -32.21
C SER A 182 20.30 20.21 -31.63
N SER A 183 20.14 21.05 -30.62
CA SER A 183 21.22 21.85 -30.01
C SER A 183 21.69 21.34 -28.64
N ILE A 184 21.12 20.24 -28.15
CA ILE A 184 21.48 19.64 -26.85
C ILE A 184 21.71 18.15 -27.06
N ASP A 185 22.83 17.66 -26.58
CA ASP A 185 23.01 16.23 -26.38
C ASP A 185 22.39 15.81 -25.06
N THR A 186 21.25 15.13 -25.13
CA THR A 186 20.50 14.73 -23.94
C THR A 186 21.15 13.57 -23.17
N SER A 187 22.12 12.87 -23.76
CA SER A 187 22.87 11.81 -23.09
C SER A 187 23.92 12.36 -22.13
N SER A 188 24.58 13.46 -22.48
CA SER A 188 25.60 14.13 -21.66
C SER A 188 25.09 15.40 -20.97
N GLY A 189 23.94 15.93 -21.39
CA GLY A 189 23.47 17.25 -20.96
C GLY A 189 24.31 18.41 -21.54
N SER A 190 25.10 18.17 -22.56
CA SER A 190 25.96 19.19 -23.16
C SER A 190 25.27 19.95 -24.29
N ILE A 191 25.70 21.20 -24.48
CA ILE A 191 25.24 22.03 -25.61
C ILE A 191 26.15 21.75 -26.78
N LEU A 192 25.58 21.32 -27.90
CA LEU A 192 26.32 21.07 -29.15
C LEU A 192 26.77 22.38 -29.81
N ASN A 193 27.94 22.37 -30.44
CA ASN A 193 28.38 23.47 -31.29
C ASN A 193 27.72 23.42 -32.69
N ALA A 194 27.91 24.46 -33.52
CA ALA A 194 27.26 24.54 -34.83
C ALA A 194 27.67 23.42 -35.77
N GLU A 195 28.94 22.99 -35.71
CA GLU A 195 29.47 21.94 -36.58
C GLU A 195 28.97 20.56 -36.20
N GLU A 196 28.82 20.31 -34.89
CA GLU A 196 28.20 19.09 -34.35
C GLU A 196 26.72 18.99 -34.72
N ILE A 197 25.99 20.12 -34.68
CA ILE A 197 24.58 20.18 -35.07
C ILE A 197 24.41 19.87 -36.55
N VAL A 198 25.24 20.50 -37.41
CA VAL A 198 25.25 20.23 -38.85
C VAL A 198 25.52 18.76 -39.15
N ARG A 199 26.56 18.21 -38.53
CA ARG A 199 26.96 16.79 -38.70
C ARG A 199 25.88 15.81 -38.23
N LYS A 200 25.27 16.09 -37.07
CA LYS A 200 24.29 15.19 -36.43
C LYS A 200 22.91 15.24 -37.10
N HIS A 201 22.51 16.39 -37.60
CA HIS A 201 21.15 16.62 -38.09
C HIS A 201 21.05 16.99 -39.59
N GLY A 202 22.16 17.13 -40.30
CA GLY A 202 22.18 17.42 -41.73
C GLY A 202 21.55 18.76 -42.11
N ILE A 203 21.58 19.76 -41.24
CA ILE A 203 21.01 21.11 -41.47
C ILE A 203 22.11 22.11 -41.84
N ASP A 204 21.72 23.22 -42.45
CA ASP A 204 22.65 24.28 -42.80
C ASP A 204 23.28 24.93 -41.57
N LYS A 205 24.50 25.45 -41.76
CA LYS A 205 25.25 26.14 -40.70
C LYS A 205 24.51 27.39 -40.18
N SER A 206 23.80 28.10 -41.04
CA SER A 206 22.96 29.25 -40.67
C SER A 206 21.81 28.82 -39.74
N ASP A 207 21.13 27.73 -40.06
CA ASP A 207 20.06 27.13 -39.22
C ASP A 207 20.59 26.64 -37.90
N ALA A 208 21.75 25.99 -37.88
CA ALA A 208 22.41 25.54 -36.64
C ALA A 208 22.71 26.73 -35.70
N LEU A 209 23.25 27.84 -36.27
CA LEU A 209 23.53 29.06 -35.52
C LEU A 209 22.24 29.72 -34.97
N ASN A 210 21.16 29.74 -35.76
CA ASN A 210 19.86 30.27 -35.32
C ASN A 210 19.27 29.45 -34.19
N ARG A 211 19.35 28.12 -34.25
CA ARG A 211 18.92 27.22 -33.16
C ARG A 211 19.72 27.44 -31.87
N LEU A 212 21.06 27.60 -32.00
CA LEU A 212 21.92 27.95 -30.86
C LEU A 212 21.60 29.31 -30.27
N LYS A 213 21.31 30.32 -31.08
CA LYS A 213 20.88 31.64 -30.61
C LYS A 213 19.56 31.55 -29.85
N GLY A 214 18.60 30.78 -30.35
CA GLY A 214 17.33 30.49 -29.66
C GLY A 214 17.53 29.77 -28.33
N LEU A 215 18.37 28.73 -28.31
CA LEU A 215 18.71 28.00 -27.11
C LEU A 215 19.36 28.90 -26.06
N ARG A 216 20.37 29.70 -26.44
CA ARG A 216 21.06 30.65 -25.54
C ARG A 216 20.08 31.63 -24.89
N LYS A 217 19.09 32.13 -25.64
CA LYS A 217 18.03 33.00 -25.10
C LYS A 217 17.18 32.25 -24.06
N THR A 218 16.80 31.01 -24.34
CA THR A 218 16.02 30.15 -23.43
C THR A 218 16.81 29.83 -22.18
N LEU A 219 18.08 29.46 -22.32
CA LEU A 219 18.98 29.17 -21.20
C LEU A 219 19.19 30.39 -20.31
N LYS A 220 19.44 31.56 -20.91
CA LYS A 220 19.56 32.81 -20.14
C LYS A 220 18.31 33.07 -19.32
N SER A 221 17.12 32.91 -19.90
CA SER A 221 15.85 33.09 -19.18
C SER A 221 15.65 32.05 -18.08
N ALA A 222 15.97 30.78 -18.32
CA ALA A 222 15.76 29.69 -17.38
C ALA A 222 16.78 29.66 -16.23
N ASN A 223 18.00 30.18 -16.46
CA ASN A 223 19.10 30.17 -15.50
C ASN A 223 19.21 31.48 -14.71
N SER A 224 18.65 32.59 -15.18
CA SER A 224 18.70 33.88 -14.47
C SER A 224 17.71 33.98 -13.31
N ASN A 225 16.64 33.19 -13.34
CA ASN A 225 15.60 33.22 -12.27
C ASN A 225 15.40 31.83 -11.67
N PRO A 226 15.72 31.66 -10.38
CA PRO A 226 15.54 30.39 -9.66
C PRO A 226 14.07 29.94 -9.56
N HIS A 227 13.13 30.86 -9.77
CA HIS A 227 11.69 30.60 -9.72
C HIS A 227 11.00 30.82 -11.08
N CYS A 228 11.71 30.64 -12.18
CA CYS A 228 11.09 30.68 -13.50
C CYS A 228 10.06 29.55 -13.69
N ARG A 229 9.19 29.71 -14.67
CA ARG A 229 8.11 28.76 -14.95
C ARG A 229 8.59 27.31 -15.13
N VAL A 230 9.74 27.09 -15.74
CA VAL A 230 10.32 25.76 -15.94
C VAL A 230 10.74 25.15 -14.61
N ARG A 231 11.46 25.90 -13.77
CA ARG A 231 11.89 25.44 -12.44
C ARG A 231 10.70 25.18 -11.53
N ASN A 232 9.69 26.04 -11.55
CA ASN A 232 8.46 25.84 -10.79
C ASN A 232 7.68 24.59 -11.26
N ALA A 233 7.70 24.27 -12.55
CA ALA A 233 7.11 23.03 -13.06
C ALA A 233 7.86 21.78 -12.59
N LEU A 234 9.19 21.83 -12.51
CA LEU A 234 10.02 20.77 -11.92
C LEU A 234 9.84 20.71 -10.40
N ALA A 235 9.76 21.86 -9.73
CA ALA A 235 9.47 21.91 -8.30
C ALA A 235 8.10 21.28 -7.96
N SER A 236 7.08 21.51 -8.80
CA SER A 236 5.80 20.82 -8.66
C SER A 236 5.93 19.30 -8.75
N LEU A 237 6.83 18.79 -9.58
CA LEU A 237 7.09 17.34 -9.67
C LEU A 237 7.72 16.82 -8.38
N ALA A 238 8.75 17.49 -7.85
CA ALA A 238 9.41 17.10 -6.60
C ALA A 238 8.46 17.19 -5.38
N LEU A 239 7.63 18.25 -5.29
CA LEU A 239 6.61 18.39 -4.24
C LEU A 239 5.61 17.22 -4.26
N GLN A 240 5.13 16.84 -5.44
CA GLN A 240 4.21 15.71 -5.61
C GLN A 240 4.89 14.37 -5.30
N ALA A 241 6.17 14.22 -5.60
CA ALA A 241 6.95 13.03 -5.23
C ALA A 241 7.08 12.89 -3.71
N TYR A 242 7.44 13.98 -2.99
CA TYR A 242 7.43 13.99 -1.52
C TYR A 242 6.06 13.61 -0.97
N ALA A 243 4.99 14.24 -1.43
CA ALA A 243 3.64 13.95 -0.96
C ALA A 243 3.25 12.47 -1.17
N ASN A 244 3.68 11.88 -2.29
CA ASN A 244 3.40 10.47 -2.57
C ASN A 244 4.20 9.53 -1.65
N ILE A 245 5.45 9.86 -1.32
CA ILE A 245 6.24 9.12 -0.33
C ILE A 245 5.55 9.17 1.03
N PHE A 246 4.99 10.33 1.43
CA PHE A 246 4.26 10.43 2.69
C PHE A 246 2.95 9.63 2.69
N ILE A 247 2.33 9.34 1.55
CA ILE A 247 1.25 8.33 1.48
C ILE A 247 1.76 6.94 1.85
N TYR A 248 2.93 6.52 1.37
CA TYR A 248 3.51 5.23 1.76
C TYR A 248 3.86 5.19 3.25
N ILE A 249 4.43 6.27 3.79
CA ILE A 249 4.80 6.35 5.21
C ILE A 249 3.56 6.33 6.11
N THR A 250 2.56 7.16 5.82
CA THR A 250 1.40 7.36 6.69
C THR A 250 0.24 6.41 6.41
N ALA A 251 0.16 5.87 5.19
CA ALA A 251 -1.02 5.19 4.63
C ALA A 251 -2.29 6.07 4.63
N ALA A 252 -2.14 7.40 4.66
CA ALA A 252 -3.25 8.32 4.51
C ALA A 252 -3.87 8.23 3.11
N SER A 253 -5.16 8.52 2.98
CA SER A 253 -5.73 8.76 1.66
C SER A 253 -5.25 10.11 1.11
N ALA A 254 -5.27 10.30 -0.21
CA ALA A 254 -4.92 11.58 -0.80
C ALA A 254 -5.74 12.76 -0.22
N GLY A 255 -7.01 12.51 0.10
CA GLY A 255 -7.87 13.53 0.72
C GLY A 255 -7.54 13.84 2.18
N GLU A 256 -6.98 12.91 2.91
CA GLU A 256 -6.50 13.10 4.29
C GLU A 256 -5.13 13.78 4.29
N LEU A 257 -4.21 13.33 3.43
CA LEU A 257 -2.89 13.96 3.29
C LEU A 257 -2.98 15.45 2.92
N CYS A 258 -3.91 15.82 2.03
CA CYS A 258 -4.13 17.22 1.65
C CYS A 258 -4.71 18.10 2.78
N GLN A 259 -5.09 17.53 3.92
CA GLN A 259 -5.59 18.25 5.09
C GLN A 259 -4.53 18.40 6.19
N PHE A 260 -3.35 17.79 6.04
CA PHE A 260 -2.31 17.93 7.06
C PHE A 260 -1.91 19.39 7.19
N ASP A 261 -1.92 19.84 8.43
CA ASP A 261 -1.62 21.21 8.79
C ASP A 261 -0.11 21.48 8.78
N PHE A 262 0.28 22.69 8.37
CA PHE A 262 1.70 23.08 8.29
C PHE A 262 2.33 23.21 9.66
N ASP A 263 1.64 23.82 10.62
CA ASP A 263 2.16 24.03 11.97
C ASP A 263 2.33 22.69 12.68
N ASP A 264 1.39 21.75 12.54
CA ASP A 264 1.55 20.37 13.03
C ASP A 264 2.81 19.72 12.43
N GLY A 265 3.10 19.94 11.15
CA GLY A 265 4.30 19.44 10.47
C GLY A 265 5.60 20.04 11.02
N VAL A 266 5.64 21.34 11.27
CA VAL A 266 6.80 22.04 11.87
C VAL A 266 7.03 21.54 13.29
N LEU A 267 5.98 21.51 14.10
CA LEU A 267 6.05 21.07 15.49
C LEU A 267 6.58 19.64 15.66
N ILE A 268 6.29 18.72 14.73
CA ILE A 268 6.83 17.36 14.74
C ILE A 268 8.36 17.36 14.58
N THR A 269 8.92 18.32 13.85
CA THR A 269 10.38 18.38 13.66
C THR A 269 11.14 18.92 14.89
N GLU A 270 10.44 19.65 15.75
CA GLU A 270 10.99 20.23 16.98
C GLU A 270 10.85 19.29 18.19
N ASP A 271 9.68 18.63 18.31
CA ASP A 271 9.38 17.69 19.40
C ASP A 271 8.73 16.41 18.85
N THR A 272 9.54 15.36 18.78
CA THR A 272 9.18 14.09 18.15
C THR A 272 8.38 13.12 19.03
N LEU A 273 8.23 13.41 20.34
CA LEU A 273 7.78 12.38 21.28
C LEU A 273 6.28 12.10 21.26
N ARG A 274 5.43 13.04 20.84
CA ARG A 274 3.96 12.87 20.95
C ARG A 274 3.13 13.49 19.83
N LYS A 275 3.72 14.03 18.76
CA LYS A 275 2.95 14.76 17.75
C LYS A 275 2.63 13.91 16.54
N GLN A 276 1.42 14.02 16.08
CA GLN A 276 0.86 13.26 14.98
C GLN A 276 0.20 14.22 14.00
N LEU A 277 0.38 13.98 12.70
CA LEU A 277 -0.38 14.68 11.67
C LEU A 277 -1.85 14.31 11.79
N LYS A 278 -2.73 15.29 11.70
CA LYS A 278 -4.18 15.10 11.88
C LYS A 278 -4.93 15.36 10.57
N ALA A 279 -6.01 14.62 10.38
CA ALA A 279 -6.98 14.86 9.30
C ALA A 279 -8.39 14.54 9.77
N ILE A 280 -9.39 15.14 9.12
CA ILE A 280 -10.79 14.88 9.42
C ILE A 280 -11.37 13.93 8.38
N LYS A 281 -11.87 12.78 8.83
CA LYS A 281 -12.51 11.76 8.00
C LYS A 281 -14.02 11.99 7.96
N LEU A 282 -14.46 12.91 7.11
CA LEU A 282 -15.87 13.30 7.04
C LEU A 282 -16.83 12.14 6.71
N ARG A 283 -16.38 11.13 5.94
CA ARG A 283 -17.17 9.92 5.64
C ARG A 283 -17.41 9.01 6.86
N ALA A 284 -16.66 9.23 7.95
CA ALA A 284 -16.80 8.55 9.24
C ALA A 284 -17.27 9.53 10.31
N ASN A 285 -18.35 10.27 10.03
CA ASN A 285 -18.98 11.25 10.93
C ASN A 285 -18.04 12.34 11.49
N GLY A 286 -17.03 12.74 10.70
CA GLY A 286 -16.07 13.76 11.12
C GLY A 286 -14.99 13.27 12.09
N ARG A 287 -14.77 11.95 12.20
CA ARG A 287 -13.71 11.39 13.06
C ARG A 287 -12.35 11.99 12.70
N VAL A 288 -11.62 12.48 13.69
CA VAL A 288 -10.24 12.90 13.55
C VAL A 288 -9.36 11.66 13.46
N THR A 289 -8.54 11.61 12.41
CA THR A 289 -7.55 10.56 12.19
C THR A 289 -6.16 11.09 12.46
N LYS A 290 -5.30 10.27 13.02
CA LYS A 290 -3.94 10.62 13.45
C LYS A 290 -2.94 9.76 12.68
N TYR A 291 -1.83 10.35 12.25
CA TYR A 291 -0.82 9.69 11.43
C TYR A 291 0.57 9.93 11.96
N THR A 292 1.33 8.86 12.12
CA THR A 292 2.74 8.90 12.51
C THR A 292 3.63 8.81 11.28
N ILE A 293 4.77 9.51 11.31
CA ILE A 293 5.75 9.51 10.20
C ILE A 293 7.02 8.70 10.52
N GLY A 294 7.12 8.16 11.74
CA GLY A 294 8.31 7.45 12.21
C GLY A 294 9.45 8.42 12.63
N ARG A 295 10.31 7.94 13.53
CA ARG A 295 11.31 8.78 14.21
C ARG A 295 12.61 9.00 13.43
N LYS A 296 12.97 8.12 12.49
CA LYS A 296 14.22 8.19 11.74
C LYS A 296 13.99 8.70 10.31
N THR A 297 13.72 7.81 9.40
CA THR A 297 13.61 8.12 7.96
C THR A 297 12.48 9.09 7.64
N GLY A 298 11.28 8.89 8.19
CA GLY A 298 10.14 9.78 7.92
C GLY A 298 10.38 11.20 8.42
N LEU A 299 10.97 11.35 9.63
CA LEU A 299 11.30 12.66 10.18
C LEU A 299 12.39 13.38 9.36
N ARG A 300 13.42 12.63 8.90
CA ARG A 300 14.44 13.19 8.00
C ARG A 300 13.81 13.71 6.70
N LEU A 301 12.98 12.91 6.06
CA LEU A 301 12.28 13.29 4.84
C LEU A 301 11.34 14.49 5.05
N LEU A 302 10.69 14.59 6.22
CA LEU A 302 9.87 15.75 6.53
C LEU A 302 10.72 17.04 6.65
N ARG A 303 11.87 16.98 7.30
CA ARG A 303 12.79 18.13 7.39
C ARG A 303 13.31 18.56 6.01
N GLU A 304 13.69 17.60 5.16
CA GLU A 304 14.09 17.87 3.78
C GLU A 304 12.94 18.51 2.97
N TYR A 305 11.73 17.97 3.11
CA TYR A 305 10.54 18.54 2.49
C TYR A 305 10.26 19.97 2.97
N LEU A 306 10.28 20.22 4.26
CA LEU A 306 10.03 21.58 4.83
C LEU A 306 11.06 22.60 4.36
N LYS A 307 12.34 22.21 4.25
CA LYS A 307 13.39 23.05 3.64
C LYS A 307 13.06 23.39 2.20
N PHE A 308 12.67 22.39 1.39
CA PHE A 308 12.28 22.59 0.01
C PHE A 308 10.98 23.39 -0.12
N ARG A 309 9.97 23.10 0.71
CA ARG A 309 8.72 23.87 0.79
C ARG A 309 8.98 25.36 1.03
N LYS A 310 9.86 25.69 1.99
CA LYS A 310 10.23 27.07 2.29
C LYS A 310 10.85 27.77 1.07
N TRP A 311 11.73 27.07 0.33
CA TRP A 311 12.32 27.61 -0.89
C TRP A 311 11.26 27.84 -1.99
N VAL A 312 10.31 26.93 -2.15
CA VAL A 312 9.21 27.06 -3.12
C VAL A 312 8.25 28.17 -2.74
N ALA A 313 7.88 28.28 -1.48
CA ALA A 313 6.88 29.21 -0.97
C ALA A 313 7.33 30.68 -1.05
N ARG A 314 8.63 30.96 -0.92
CA ARG A 314 9.16 32.34 -1.04
C ARG A 314 8.48 33.36 -0.11
N GLY A 315 8.03 32.91 1.05
CA GLY A 315 7.28 33.73 2.01
C GLY A 315 5.77 33.76 1.79
N GLU A 316 5.23 33.14 0.74
CA GLU A 316 3.78 32.97 0.61
C GLU A 316 3.27 31.99 1.70
N GLU A 317 2.18 32.37 2.34
CA GLU A 317 1.54 31.55 3.39
C GLU A 317 0.59 30.52 2.81
N CYS A 318 0.55 29.35 3.42
CA CYS A 318 -0.38 28.29 3.10
C CYS A 318 -0.49 27.34 4.31
N ASP A 319 -1.67 27.19 4.87
CA ASP A 319 -1.91 26.38 6.08
C ASP A 319 -1.69 24.89 5.86
N GLN A 320 -1.81 24.40 4.61
CA GLN A 320 -1.57 22.99 4.32
C GLN A 320 -0.08 22.67 4.35
N LEU A 321 0.26 21.54 4.97
CA LEU A 321 1.62 21.01 4.99
C LEU A 321 2.12 20.77 3.56
N PHE A 322 1.35 20.06 2.73
CA PHE A 322 1.71 19.75 1.35
C PHE A 322 1.14 20.78 0.38
N ILE A 323 2.05 21.42 -0.36
CA ILE A 323 1.71 22.50 -1.28
C ILE A 323 1.89 22.10 -2.74
N SER A 324 1.30 22.89 -3.61
CA SER A 324 1.43 22.84 -5.06
C SER A 324 1.42 24.25 -5.62
N PHE A 325 1.59 24.39 -6.93
CA PHE A 325 1.41 25.67 -7.60
C PHE A 325 -0.01 25.84 -8.16
N ARG A 326 -0.50 27.06 -8.15
CA ARG A 326 -1.71 27.45 -8.88
C ARG A 326 -1.49 27.38 -10.40
N ALA A 327 -2.56 27.45 -11.16
CA ALA A 327 -2.49 27.58 -12.61
C ALA A 327 -1.54 28.74 -12.99
N GLY A 328 -0.65 28.52 -13.96
CA GLY A 328 0.39 29.49 -14.34
C GLY A 328 1.71 29.36 -13.59
N LEU A 329 1.80 28.56 -12.53
CA LEU A 329 3.04 28.26 -11.78
C LEU A 329 3.71 29.49 -11.14
N ARG A 330 2.92 30.49 -10.73
CA ARG A 330 3.44 31.75 -10.15
C ARG A 330 3.27 31.83 -8.65
N SER A 331 2.18 31.32 -8.10
CA SER A 331 1.83 31.31 -6.68
C SER A 331 1.53 29.92 -6.17
N ILE A 332 1.62 29.72 -4.85
CA ILE A 332 1.36 28.43 -4.22
C ILE A 332 -0.10 28.28 -3.80
N THR A 333 -0.50 27.05 -3.55
CA THR A 333 -1.78 26.62 -2.98
C THR A 333 -1.61 25.26 -2.32
N GLY A 334 -2.60 24.82 -1.56
CA GLY A 334 -2.62 23.45 -1.05
C GLY A 334 -2.63 22.39 -2.15
N LEU A 335 -2.12 21.23 -1.85
CA LEU A 335 -2.01 20.13 -2.79
C LEU A 335 -3.40 19.61 -3.21
N SER A 336 -3.61 19.37 -4.51
CA SER A 336 -4.85 18.80 -5.03
C SER A 336 -4.96 17.30 -4.75
N LYS A 337 -6.14 16.80 -4.42
CA LYS A 337 -6.41 15.37 -4.22
C LYS A 337 -6.08 14.49 -5.44
N ARG A 338 -5.96 15.08 -6.63
CA ARG A 338 -5.59 14.39 -7.87
C ARG A 338 -4.07 14.31 -8.09
N PHE A 339 -3.25 14.80 -7.15
CA PHE A 339 -1.80 14.92 -7.33
C PHE A 339 -1.13 13.60 -7.70
N GLN A 340 -1.58 12.47 -7.18
CA GLN A 340 -1.02 11.16 -7.51
C GLN A 340 -1.24 10.79 -8.97
N TRP A 341 -2.44 11.02 -9.49
CA TRP A 341 -2.71 10.80 -10.90
C TRP A 341 -1.89 11.76 -11.77
N THR A 342 -1.83 13.03 -11.40
CA THR A 342 -1.03 14.03 -12.11
C THR A 342 0.46 13.68 -12.11
N LEU A 343 0.98 13.23 -10.97
CA LEU A 343 2.36 12.77 -10.87
C LEU A 343 2.59 11.55 -11.76
N TRP A 344 1.74 10.53 -11.64
CA TRP A 344 1.87 9.28 -12.40
C TRP A 344 1.87 9.52 -13.90
N THR A 345 0.94 10.33 -14.42
CA THR A 345 0.89 10.67 -15.85
C THR A 345 2.13 11.38 -16.35
N ARG A 346 2.88 12.04 -15.48
CA ARG A 346 4.14 12.73 -15.82
C ARG A 346 5.37 11.83 -15.78
N ILE A 347 5.38 10.81 -14.90
CA ILE A 347 6.56 9.97 -14.64
C ILE A 347 6.48 8.58 -15.27
N ARG A 348 5.27 8.08 -15.59
CA ARG A 348 5.07 6.71 -16.09
C ARG A 348 5.95 6.43 -17.30
N ASP A 349 5.79 7.20 -18.36
CA ASP A 349 6.49 6.99 -19.63
C ASP A 349 7.98 7.39 -19.59
N LEU A 350 8.42 8.02 -18.50
CA LEU A 350 9.82 8.39 -18.27
C LEU A 350 10.61 7.28 -17.58
N TYR A 351 10.00 6.64 -16.57
CA TYR A 351 10.72 5.75 -15.64
C TYR A 351 10.15 4.33 -15.56
N PHE A 352 8.96 4.09 -16.10
CA PHE A 352 8.26 2.81 -16.00
C PHE A 352 7.85 2.30 -17.37
N ASP A 353 7.60 0.98 -17.46
CA ASP A 353 7.07 0.38 -18.67
C ASP A 353 5.61 0.80 -18.92
N ALA A 354 5.18 0.75 -20.18
CA ALA A 354 3.83 1.15 -20.59
C ALA A 354 2.73 0.35 -19.88
N SER A 355 3.02 -0.90 -19.50
CA SER A 355 2.13 -1.78 -18.73
C SER A 355 2.12 -1.52 -17.23
N ALA A 356 3.05 -0.68 -16.73
CA ALA A 356 3.14 -0.42 -15.30
C ALA A 356 1.91 0.36 -14.81
N GLU A 357 1.35 -0.10 -13.70
CA GLU A 357 0.22 0.56 -13.05
C GLU A 357 0.69 1.33 -11.81
N ASN A 358 -0.01 2.41 -11.52
CA ASN A 358 0.25 3.20 -10.32
C ASN A 358 -0.16 2.46 -9.05
N ILE A 359 0.65 2.56 -8.00
CA ILE A 359 0.28 2.09 -6.67
C ILE A 359 -0.61 3.16 -6.02
N SER A 360 -1.93 2.92 -6.07
CA SER A 360 -2.92 3.83 -5.50
C SER A 360 -2.79 3.95 -3.96
N PRO A 361 -3.36 4.99 -3.30
CA PRO A 361 -3.37 5.08 -1.84
C PRO A 361 -4.06 3.90 -1.15
N LYS A 362 -5.08 3.32 -1.80
CA LYS A 362 -5.75 2.11 -1.30
C LYS A 362 -4.78 0.93 -1.30
N LEU A 363 -4.02 0.77 -2.38
CA LEU A 363 -3.05 -0.29 -2.53
C LEU A 363 -1.84 -0.09 -1.61
N SER A 364 -1.33 1.14 -1.49
CA SER A 364 -0.28 1.51 -0.53
C SER A 364 -0.67 1.19 0.91
N ARG A 365 -1.94 1.41 1.28
CA ARG A 365 -2.48 1.05 2.59
C ARG A 365 -2.54 -0.47 2.78
N LYS A 366 -2.92 -1.23 1.74
CA LYS A 366 -2.91 -2.69 1.77
C LYS A 366 -1.49 -3.23 1.95
N VAL A 367 -0.52 -2.69 1.21
CA VAL A 367 0.91 -3.03 1.38
C VAL A 367 1.37 -2.76 2.81
N LYS A 368 1.08 -1.57 3.36
CA LYS A 368 1.47 -1.24 4.74
C LYS A 368 0.81 -2.17 5.76
N SER A 369 -0.46 -2.54 5.59
CA SER A 369 -1.14 -3.51 6.45
C SER A 369 -0.41 -4.84 6.46
N VAL A 370 -0.09 -5.38 5.27
CA VAL A 370 0.63 -6.64 5.15
C VAL A 370 2.02 -6.57 5.77
N VAL A 371 2.76 -5.48 5.53
CA VAL A 371 4.08 -5.29 6.14
C VAL A 371 3.97 -5.24 7.67
N LEU A 372 3.01 -4.50 8.23
CA LEU A 372 2.81 -4.43 9.68
C LEU A 372 2.44 -5.79 10.26
N LEU A 373 1.58 -6.55 9.59
CA LEU A 373 1.23 -7.91 10.02
C LEU A 373 2.42 -8.87 9.90
N SER A 374 3.27 -8.72 8.89
CA SER A 374 4.46 -9.57 8.72
C SER A 374 5.56 -9.33 9.76
N ILE A 375 5.59 -8.15 10.39
CA ILE A 375 6.47 -7.82 11.51
C ILE A 375 5.76 -7.91 12.87
N GLU A 376 4.63 -8.63 12.93
CA GLU A 376 3.94 -9.10 14.14
C GLU A 376 3.16 -8.08 14.94
N HIS A 377 2.70 -7.02 14.31
CA HIS A 377 1.68 -6.22 14.97
C HIS A 377 0.34 -6.95 14.97
N SER A 378 -0.36 -6.91 16.11
CA SER A 378 -1.72 -7.45 16.20
C SER A 378 -2.67 -6.75 15.21
N LEU A 379 -3.75 -7.41 14.82
CA LEU A 379 -4.79 -6.84 13.94
C LEU A 379 -5.34 -5.52 14.49
N GLU A 380 -5.49 -5.41 15.80
CA GLU A 380 -5.93 -4.20 16.49
C GLU A 380 -4.94 -3.04 16.30
N VAL A 381 -3.64 -3.27 16.55
CA VAL A 381 -2.59 -2.27 16.34
C VAL A 381 -2.51 -1.83 14.88
N VAL A 382 -2.61 -2.76 13.93
CA VAL A 382 -2.62 -2.44 12.50
C VAL A 382 -3.85 -1.62 12.13
N ALA A 383 -5.03 -1.97 12.68
CA ALA A 383 -6.26 -1.22 12.46
C ALA A 383 -6.15 0.22 12.99
N ASP A 384 -5.59 0.40 14.18
CA ASP A 384 -5.36 1.74 14.78
C ASP A 384 -4.37 2.56 13.96
N VAL A 385 -3.22 2.01 13.60
CA VAL A 385 -2.20 2.68 12.75
C VAL A 385 -2.78 3.10 11.39
N LEU A 386 -3.68 2.30 10.82
CA LEU A 386 -4.33 2.60 9.53
C LEU A 386 -5.61 3.44 9.68
N ASN A 387 -5.99 3.80 10.90
CA ASN A 387 -7.23 4.53 11.22
C ASN A 387 -8.49 3.84 10.67
N HIS A 388 -8.58 2.52 10.85
CA HIS A 388 -9.73 1.68 10.52
C HIS A 388 -10.35 1.05 11.77
N THR A 389 -11.48 0.34 11.58
CA THR A 389 -11.92 -0.66 12.55
C THR A 389 -11.21 -1.98 12.23
N GLU A 390 -11.06 -2.84 13.23
CA GLU A 390 -10.48 -4.17 13.06
C GLU A 390 -11.24 -4.97 11.99
N GLU A 391 -12.56 -4.92 11.99
CA GLU A 391 -13.42 -5.57 10.99
C GLU A 391 -13.10 -5.10 9.55
N VAL A 392 -12.87 -3.80 9.34
CA VAL A 392 -12.45 -3.24 8.05
C VAL A 392 -11.05 -3.70 7.67
N ASN A 393 -10.16 -3.84 8.67
CA ASN A 393 -8.81 -4.33 8.43
C ASN A 393 -8.82 -5.80 7.99
N ILE A 394 -9.52 -6.66 8.70
CA ILE A 394 -9.69 -8.08 8.37
C ILE A 394 -10.29 -8.22 6.95
N ARG A 395 -11.38 -7.51 6.67
CA ARG A 395 -12.11 -7.63 5.40
C ARG A 395 -11.34 -7.16 4.17
N HIS A 396 -10.48 -6.15 4.30
CA HIS A 396 -9.90 -5.46 3.14
C HIS A 396 -8.37 -5.47 3.05
N TYR A 397 -7.67 -5.76 4.15
CA TYR A 397 -6.24 -5.51 4.22
C TYR A 397 -5.42 -6.69 4.78
N SER A 398 -6.04 -7.72 5.35
CA SER A 398 -5.35 -8.83 6.01
C SER A 398 -4.91 -9.98 5.08
N HIS A 399 -5.16 -9.88 3.78
CA HIS A 399 -4.76 -10.93 2.84
C HIS A 399 -3.25 -10.88 2.58
N PRO A 400 -2.53 -11.98 2.76
CA PRO A 400 -1.10 -12.04 2.49
C PRO A 400 -0.80 -11.82 1.01
N SER A 401 0.38 -11.27 0.71
CA SER A 401 0.86 -11.15 -0.67
C SER A 401 1.15 -12.55 -1.26
N ILE A 402 1.06 -12.68 -2.59
CA ILE A 402 1.42 -13.93 -3.28
C ILE A 402 2.86 -14.33 -2.95
N ASP A 403 3.79 -13.35 -2.89
CA ASP A 403 5.18 -13.61 -2.52
C ASP A 403 5.34 -13.97 -1.04
N GLY A 404 4.50 -13.41 -0.16
CA GLY A 404 4.41 -13.81 1.24
C GLY A 404 3.93 -15.25 1.38
N GLN A 405 2.86 -15.63 0.67
CA GLN A 405 2.35 -17.00 0.64
C GLN A 405 3.41 -17.96 0.08
N ARG A 406 4.04 -17.64 -1.04
CA ARG A 406 5.11 -18.48 -1.63
C ARG A 406 6.29 -18.65 -0.69
N ARG A 407 6.72 -17.61 0.01
CA ARG A 407 7.76 -17.70 1.04
C ARG A 407 7.34 -18.58 2.21
N GLU A 408 6.15 -18.39 2.74
CA GLU A 408 5.62 -19.23 3.82
C GLU A 408 5.52 -20.69 3.39
N TYR A 409 4.99 -20.98 2.19
CA TYR A 409 4.95 -22.33 1.65
C TYR A 409 6.35 -22.91 1.38
N SER A 410 7.28 -22.11 0.84
CA SER A 410 8.66 -22.56 0.60
C SER A 410 9.39 -22.85 1.91
N ASN A 411 9.23 -21.99 2.91
CA ASN A 411 9.79 -22.19 4.24
C ASN A 411 9.17 -23.41 4.93
N TYR A 412 7.84 -23.57 4.83
CA TYR A 412 7.13 -24.74 5.33
C TYR A 412 7.68 -26.03 4.71
N TRP A 413 7.77 -26.13 3.38
CA TRP A 413 8.28 -27.32 2.72
C TRP A 413 9.79 -27.56 2.95
N ALA A 414 10.57 -26.50 3.16
CA ALA A 414 11.98 -26.63 3.55
C ALA A 414 12.11 -27.19 4.98
N ALA A 415 11.27 -26.70 5.90
CA ALA A 415 11.20 -27.21 7.27
C ALA A 415 10.76 -28.68 7.31
N VAL A 416 9.71 -29.05 6.57
CA VAL A 416 9.22 -30.44 6.44
C VAL A 416 10.34 -31.38 5.97
N ARG A 417 11.08 -31.00 4.93
CA ARG A 417 12.18 -31.84 4.41
C ARG A 417 13.32 -32.04 5.41
N LYS A 418 13.66 -31.02 6.19
CA LYS A 418 14.75 -31.10 7.18
C LYS A 418 14.34 -31.89 8.43
N VAL A 419 13.09 -31.81 8.84
CA VAL A 419 12.60 -32.59 9.99
C VAL A 419 12.67 -34.09 9.75
N ALA A 420 12.40 -34.54 8.52
CA ALA A 420 12.56 -35.95 8.15
C ALA A 420 14.00 -36.46 8.33
N GLN A 421 15.02 -35.58 8.25
CA GLN A 421 16.42 -35.93 8.47
C GLN A 421 16.83 -35.92 9.95
N VAL A 422 16.09 -35.22 10.81
CA VAL A 422 16.40 -35.11 12.26
C VAL A 422 15.94 -36.35 13.02
N VAL A 423 14.86 -37.00 12.57
CA VAL A 423 14.32 -38.20 13.22
C VAL A 423 15.06 -39.43 12.75
N GLN A 424 15.89 -40.00 13.62
CA GLN A 424 16.74 -41.15 13.34
C GLN A 424 16.22 -42.40 14.09
N GLU A 425 16.61 -43.59 13.62
CA GLU A 425 16.55 -44.81 14.43
C GLU A 425 17.68 -44.78 15.46
N ARG A 426 17.44 -45.37 16.64
CA ARG A 426 18.42 -45.37 17.73
C ARG A 426 19.59 -46.25 17.34
N ASP A 427 20.60 -45.68 16.67
CA ASP A 427 21.89 -46.31 16.54
C ASP A 427 22.71 -46.08 17.82
N LYS A 428 23.60 -47.02 18.14
CA LYS A 428 24.45 -46.99 19.35
C LYS A 428 25.53 -45.87 19.35
N ALA A 429 25.27 -44.75 18.71
CA ALA A 429 26.19 -43.59 18.69
C ALA A 429 26.12 -42.85 20.03
N ASP A 430 27.25 -42.32 20.49
CA ASP A 430 27.40 -41.51 21.71
C ASP A 430 26.62 -40.19 21.61
N THR A 431 25.31 -40.26 21.88
CA THR A 431 24.46 -39.08 21.96
C THR A 431 24.19 -38.72 23.41
N THR A 432 24.16 -37.43 23.74
CA THR A 432 23.81 -36.93 25.06
C THR A 432 22.34 -36.62 25.12
N SER A 433 21.63 -37.23 26.08
CA SER A 433 20.21 -36.96 26.32
C SER A 433 19.99 -35.51 26.79
N ILE A 434 19.12 -34.78 26.12
CA ILE A 434 18.71 -33.40 26.45
C ILE A 434 17.19 -33.31 26.65
N ALA A 435 16.70 -32.22 27.19
CA ALA A 435 15.28 -32.11 27.57
C ALA A 435 14.32 -32.14 26.35
N ALA A 436 14.78 -31.86 25.15
CA ALA A 436 13.98 -31.88 23.92
C ALA A 436 14.29 -33.08 23.00
N GLY A 437 15.20 -34.00 23.38
CA GLY A 437 15.63 -35.13 22.54
C GLY A 437 17.06 -35.54 22.85
N GLN A 438 17.92 -35.59 21.83
CA GLN A 438 19.33 -35.98 21.91
C GLN A 438 20.23 -34.91 21.28
N CYS A 439 21.48 -34.86 21.68
CA CYS A 439 22.52 -33.98 21.15
C CYS A 439 23.78 -34.77 20.77
N ASN A 440 24.30 -34.59 19.55
CA ASN A 440 25.48 -35.25 19.04
C ASN A 440 26.79 -34.53 19.45
N SER A 441 26.70 -33.24 19.86
CA SER A 441 27.87 -32.43 20.24
C SER A 441 27.50 -31.38 21.29
N LEU A 442 27.50 -31.80 22.56
CA LEU A 442 27.14 -30.92 23.68
C LEU A 442 28.16 -29.77 23.80
N ASN A 443 27.67 -28.56 24.14
CA ASN A 443 28.44 -27.32 24.25
C ASN A 443 29.03 -26.78 22.95
N ASN A 444 28.58 -27.24 21.78
CA ASN A 444 28.95 -26.73 20.48
C ASN A 444 27.70 -26.29 19.71
N PRO A 445 27.06 -25.14 20.05
CA PRO A 445 25.84 -24.72 19.41
C PRO A 445 26.14 -24.20 18.01
N GLU A 446 25.51 -24.80 17.01
CA GLU A 446 25.62 -24.41 15.60
C GLU A 446 24.25 -24.31 14.95
N PRO A 447 23.90 -23.17 14.31
CA PRO A 447 22.58 -22.99 13.70
C PRO A 447 22.40 -23.89 12.47
N SER A 448 21.23 -24.53 12.38
CA SER A 448 20.88 -25.40 11.24
C SER A 448 20.60 -24.61 9.94
N GLU A 449 20.38 -23.29 10.03
CA GLU A 449 20.07 -22.39 8.92
C GLU A 449 20.52 -20.96 9.22
N GLU A 450 20.68 -20.11 8.17
CA GLU A 450 21.04 -18.69 8.33
C GLU A 450 19.93 -17.87 9.02
N LEU A 451 18.67 -18.21 8.78
CA LEU A 451 17.50 -17.51 9.34
C LEU A 451 16.69 -18.47 10.21
N ILE A 452 16.97 -18.46 11.50
CA ILE A 452 16.25 -19.26 12.50
C ILE A 452 15.59 -18.37 13.54
N PRO A 453 14.39 -18.75 14.06
CA PRO A 453 13.66 -17.94 15.03
C PRO A 453 14.31 -17.90 16.40
N ILE A 454 15.03 -18.95 16.79
CA ILE A 454 15.76 -19.04 18.07
C ILE A 454 17.19 -19.48 17.80
N GLN A 455 18.16 -18.66 18.18
CA GLN A 455 19.57 -19.01 18.09
C GLN A 455 19.90 -20.18 19.02
N PRO A 456 20.60 -21.23 18.56
CA PRO A 456 21.01 -22.34 19.41
C PRO A 456 22.00 -21.83 20.46
N ILE A 457 21.63 -22.08 21.71
CA ILE A 457 22.46 -21.84 22.88
C ILE A 457 22.26 -23.06 23.77
N CYS A 458 23.32 -23.77 24.17
CA CYS A 458 23.21 -25.01 24.92
C CYS A 458 22.52 -24.86 26.28
N GLU A 459 22.45 -23.65 26.82
CA GLU A 459 21.69 -23.33 28.03
C GLU A 459 20.17 -23.22 27.77
N SER A 460 19.74 -23.05 26.50
CA SER A 460 18.34 -22.89 26.10
C SER A 460 17.86 -24.08 25.30
N GLN A 461 17.03 -24.94 25.93
CA GLN A 461 16.50 -26.15 25.31
C GLN A 461 15.60 -25.90 24.08
N LEU A 462 15.00 -24.72 23.96
CA LEU A 462 14.22 -24.33 22.78
C LEU A 462 15.10 -24.09 21.56
N GLY A 463 16.31 -23.57 21.75
CA GLY A 463 17.30 -23.37 20.69
C GLY A 463 17.85 -24.69 20.13
N CYS A 464 17.80 -25.77 20.91
CA CYS A 464 18.25 -27.10 20.45
C CYS A 464 17.47 -27.58 19.22
N LEU A 465 16.18 -27.28 19.11
CA LEU A 465 15.35 -27.66 17.95
C LEU A 465 15.87 -27.07 16.61
N TYR A 466 16.70 -26.04 16.66
CA TYR A 466 17.27 -25.32 15.51
C TYR A 466 18.79 -25.53 15.38
N CYS A 467 19.35 -26.49 16.13
CA CYS A 467 20.78 -26.82 16.10
C CYS A 467 21.06 -27.97 15.14
N VAL A 468 22.21 -27.95 14.42
CA VAL A 468 22.63 -29.05 13.55
C VAL A 468 22.92 -30.33 14.31
N HIS A 469 23.29 -30.22 15.59
CA HIS A 469 23.60 -31.35 16.47
C HIS A 469 22.39 -31.97 17.17
N PHE A 470 21.19 -31.40 16.93
CA PHE A 470 19.95 -31.94 17.46
C PHE A 470 19.52 -33.19 16.71
N SER A 471 19.19 -34.24 17.44
CA SER A 471 18.57 -35.46 16.94
C SER A 471 17.44 -35.92 17.84
N CYS A 472 16.48 -36.64 17.28
CA CYS A 472 15.37 -37.21 17.99
C CYS A 472 15.20 -38.67 17.55
N HIS A 473 15.08 -39.59 18.49
CA HIS A 473 14.83 -41.00 18.17
C HIS A 473 13.34 -41.28 18.11
N ALA A 474 12.95 -42.23 17.28
CA ALA A 474 11.57 -42.65 17.16
C ALA A 474 11.24 -43.70 18.26
N ASP A 475 11.46 -43.36 19.50
CA ASP A 475 11.19 -44.20 20.69
C ASP A 475 10.30 -43.50 21.73
N GLU A 476 9.92 -44.23 22.79
CA GLU A 476 9.02 -43.70 23.82
C GLU A 476 9.67 -42.57 24.63
N GLU A 477 10.99 -42.63 24.87
CA GLU A 477 11.73 -41.64 25.65
C GLU A 477 11.75 -40.26 24.97
N ASP A 478 12.23 -40.18 23.71
CA ASP A 478 12.32 -38.93 23.01
C ASP A 478 10.95 -38.41 22.57
N THR A 479 10.00 -39.31 22.26
CA THR A 479 8.59 -38.92 22.04
C THR A 479 7.98 -38.28 23.29
N PHE A 480 8.30 -38.78 24.50
CA PHE A 480 7.79 -38.19 25.75
C PHE A 480 8.41 -36.80 26.02
N LYS A 481 9.70 -36.61 25.70
CA LYS A 481 10.35 -35.30 25.81
C LYS A 481 9.71 -34.24 24.85
N ILE A 482 9.50 -34.64 23.61
CA ILE A 482 8.93 -33.74 22.57
C ILE A 482 7.48 -33.40 22.90
N LEU A 483 6.65 -34.35 23.28
CA LEU A 483 5.25 -34.10 23.64
C LEU A 483 5.12 -33.30 24.94
N SER A 484 6.00 -33.51 25.94
CA SER A 484 6.06 -32.69 27.14
C SER A 484 6.41 -31.22 26.80
N LEU A 485 7.35 -30.99 25.90
CA LEU A 485 7.68 -29.66 25.42
C LEU A 485 6.48 -29.02 24.69
N ALA A 486 5.80 -29.78 23.80
CA ALA A 486 4.61 -29.28 23.09
C ALA A 486 3.51 -28.85 24.06
N TYR A 487 3.24 -29.64 25.12
CA TYR A 487 2.28 -29.32 26.18
C TYR A 487 2.63 -27.99 26.88
N VAL A 488 3.89 -27.81 27.26
CA VAL A 488 4.34 -26.56 27.93
C VAL A 488 4.18 -25.36 27.01
N ILE A 489 4.52 -25.47 25.73
CA ILE A 489 4.35 -24.39 24.74
C ILE A 489 2.88 -24.05 24.56
N GLU A 490 1.99 -25.05 24.44
CA GLU A 490 0.55 -24.83 24.28
C GLU A 490 -0.04 -24.13 25.50
N THR A 491 0.36 -24.55 26.71
CA THR A 491 -0.09 -23.97 27.99
C THR A 491 0.34 -22.49 28.09
N VAL A 492 1.61 -22.18 27.81
CA VAL A 492 2.11 -20.82 27.87
C VAL A 492 1.46 -19.95 26.80
N ARG A 493 1.21 -20.47 25.59
CA ARG A 493 0.53 -19.77 24.51
C ARG A 493 -0.92 -19.41 24.85
N ALA A 494 -1.64 -20.30 25.51
CA ALA A 494 -3.05 -20.07 25.91
C ALA A 494 -3.21 -18.85 26.83
N ILE A 495 -2.18 -18.49 27.57
CA ILE A 495 -2.20 -17.43 28.58
C ILE A 495 -1.47 -16.18 28.11
N ALA A 496 -0.58 -16.28 27.10
CA ALA A 496 0.15 -15.15 26.55
C ALA A 496 -0.83 -14.13 25.97
N THR A 497 -1.02 -13.02 26.67
CA THR A 497 -1.67 -11.83 26.11
C THR A 497 -0.92 -11.39 24.85
N ALA A 498 -1.64 -11.02 23.83
CA ALA A 498 -1.22 -10.75 22.45
C ALA A 498 -0.04 -9.76 22.28
N GLY A 499 1.15 -10.14 22.71
CA GLY A 499 2.41 -9.50 22.39
C GLY A 499 3.02 -10.19 21.16
N SER A 500 3.14 -9.48 20.08
CA SER A 500 3.34 -9.98 18.72
C SER A 500 4.55 -10.91 18.50
N GLN A 501 5.65 -10.68 19.19
CA GLN A 501 6.89 -11.44 19.00
C GLN A 501 6.85 -12.83 19.64
N THR A 502 6.17 -12.95 20.76
CA THR A 502 5.99 -14.20 21.52
C THR A 502 5.09 -15.18 20.76
N ILE A 503 3.99 -14.69 20.16
CA ILE A 503 3.04 -15.53 19.40
C ILE A 503 3.69 -16.16 18.16
N ARG A 504 4.56 -15.41 17.45
CA ARG A 504 5.26 -15.94 16.27
C ARG A 504 6.27 -17.01 16.66
N LEU A 505 7.04 -16.74 17.70
CA LEU A 505 8.01 -17.69 18.22
C LEU A 505 7.34 -19.01 18.58
N PHE A 506 6.19 -18.95 19.26
CA PHE A 506 5.42 -20.14 19.59
C PHE A 506 4.82 -20.83 18.37
N LYS A 507 4.37 -20.07 17.37
CA LYS A 507 3.87 -20.65 16.10
C LYS A 507 4.97 -21.43 15.37
N ASP A 508 6.18 -20.88 15.28
CA ASP A 508 7.32 -21.54 14.63
C ASP A 508 7.74 -22.81 15.41
N LEU A 509 7.73 -22.74 16.74
CA LEU A 509 7.98 -23.92 17.61
C LEU A 509 6.89 -24.98 17.45
N ASP A 510 5.60 -24.60 17.42
CA ASP A 510 4.48 -25.53 17.23
C ASP A 510 4.60 -26.28 15.90
N ILE A 511 4.91 -25.55 14.81
CA ILE A 511 5.12 -26.16 13.49
C ILE A 511 6.27 -27.16 13.55
N ARG A 512 7.42 -26.77 14.14
CA ARG A 512 8.59 -27.62 14.23
C ARG A 512 8.33 -28.89 15.05
N LEU A 513 7.63 -28.76 16.18
CA LEU A 513 7.27 -29.88 17.02
C LEU A 513 6.25 -30.81 16.36
N ALA A 514 5.22 -30.26 15.72
CA ALA A 514 4.23 -31.04 15.01
C ALA A 514 4.85 -31.89 13.89
N GLU A 515 5.87 -31.38 13.23
CA GLU A 515 6.57 -32.09 12.18
C GLU A 515 7.50 -33.18 12.72
N ILE A 516 8.21 -32.94 13.84
CA ILE A 516 9.00 -33.97 14.51
C ILE A 516 8.06 -35.12 14.94
N ILE A 517 6.92 -34.81 15.55
CA ILE A 517 5.92 -35.81 16.00
C ILE A 517 5.36 -36.58 14.79
N SER A 518 5.06 -35.89 13.69
CA SER A 518 4.60 -36.50 12.46
C SER A 518 5.65 -37.43 11.84
N ALA A 519 6.93 -37.00 11.83
CA ALA A 519 8.03 -37.80 11.33
C ALA A 519 8.27 -39.05 12.18
N ILE A 520 8.16 -38.97 13.51
CA ILE A 520 8.20 -40.14 14.40
C ILE A 520 7.04 -41.08 14.09
N SER A 521 5.83 -40.56 14.00
CA SER A 521 4.60 -41.34 13.76
C SER A 521 4.60 -42.04 12.40
N SER A 522 5.24 -41.46 11.38
CA SER A 522 5.27 -42.01 10.01
C SER A 522 6.30 -43.10 9.77
N LYS A 523 7.22 -43.35 10.73
CA LYS A 523 8.27 -44.37 10.56
C LYS A 523 7.75 -45.80 10.58
N SER A 524 6.80 -46.12 11.42
CA SER A 524 6.17 -47.45 11.51
C SER A 524 4.84 -47.40 12.27
N ASP A 525 4.01 -48.42 12.12
CA ASP A 525 2.79 -48.56 12.91
C ASP A 525 3.06 -48.66 14.42
N MET A 526 4.20 -49.24 14.81
CA MET A 526 4.64 -49.34 16.19
C MET A 526 4.94 -47.96 16.79
N THR A 527 5.69 -47.12 16.06
CA THR A 527 6.02 -45.75 16.48
C THR A 527 4.77 -44.87 16.52
N LYS A 528 3.82 -45.07 15.63
CA LYS A 528 2.51 -44.41 15.68
C LYS A 528 1.77 -44.75 16.97
N GLY A 529 1.72 -46.01 17.38
CA GLY A 529 1.12 -46.45 18.64
C GLY A 529 1.83 -45.86 19.86
N VAL A 530 3.17 -45.70 19.81
CA VAL A 530 3.94 -45.03 20.86
C VAL A 530 3.55 -43.55 20.95
N VAL A 531 3.45 -42.83 19.83
CA VAL A 531 3.03 -41.42 19.82
C VAL A 531 1.63 -41.25 20.41
N GLU A 532 0.67 -42.09 20.05
CA GLU A 532 -0.70 -42.06 20.59
C GLU A 532 -0.75 -42.33 22.12
N LYS A 533 -0.03 -43.37 22.59
CA LYS A 533 0.10 -43.70 24.00
C LYS A 533 0.72 -42.56 24.81
N VAL A 534 1.82 -41.99 24.33
CA VAL A 534 2.52 -40.90 25.02
C VAL A 534 1.70 -39.61 24.99
N ARG A 535 1.02 -39.32 23.86
CA ARG A 535 0.11 -38.17 23.76
C ARG A 535 -1.00 -38.24 24.81
N HIS A 536 -1.63 -39.41 25.02
CA HIS A 536 -2.63 -39.60 26.05
C HIS A 536 -2.05 -39.33 27.46
N ARG A 537 -0.84 -39.85 27.76
CA ARG A 537 -0.17 -39.58 29.04
C ARG A 537 0.06 -38.10 29.29
N VAL A 538 0.55 -37.37 28.26
CA VAL A 538 0.92 -35.95 28.38
C VAL A 538 -0.31 -35.05 28.43
N PHE A 539 -1.23 -35.18 27.49
CA PHE A 539 -2.33 -34.22 27.31
C PHE A 539 -3.58 -34.54 28.12
N GLU A 540 -3.83 -35.81 28.43
CA GLU A 540 -5.02 -36.20 29.21
C GLU A 540 -4.71 -36.51 30.67
N LEU A 541 -3.53 -37.12 30.95
CA LEU A 541 -3.15 -37.42 32.33
C LEU A 541 -2.23 -36.36 32.96
N GLY A 542 -1.72 -35.40 32.15
CA GLY A 542 -0.86 -34.33 32.63
C GLY A 542 0.55 -34.78 33.05
N GLU A 543 0.98 -35.97 32.62
CA GLU A 543 2.31 -36.48 32.94
C GLU A 543 3.37 -35.81 32.03
N LEU A 544 4.33 -35.13 32.62
CA LEU A 544 5.43 -34.50 31.92
C LEU A 544 6.78 -35.11 32.32
N THR A 545 7.79 -34.90 31.46
CA THR A 545 9.16 -35.21 31.89
C THR A 545 9.59 -34.28 33.04
N PRO A 546 10.43 -34.74 33.98
CA PRO A 546 10.79 -33.94 35.17
C PRO A 546 11.33 -32.55 34.86
N PHE A 547 12.04 -32.41 33.76
CA PHE A 547 12.55 -31.12 33.31
C PHE A 547 11.41 -30.15 32.93
N TRP A 548 10.46 -30.60 32.10
CA TRP A 548 9.40 -29.74 31.61
C TRP A 548 8.35 -29.47 32.68
N GLU A 549 8.13 -30.42 33.56
CA GLU A 549 7.28 -30.25 34.76
C GLU A 549 7.83 -29.17 35.70
N SER A 550 9.13 -29.25 36.03
CA SER A 550 9.82 -28.23 36.83
C SER A 550 9.78 -26.85 36.16
N ARG A 551 9.86 -26.79 34.83
CA ARG A 551 9.78 -25.56 34.08
C ARG A 551 8.38 -24.93 34.12
N LEU A 552 7.33 -25.74 33.99
CA LEU A 552 5.93 -25.33 34.12
C LEU A 552 5.63 -24.78 35.49
N GLN A 553 6.01 -25.50 36.56
CA GLN A 553 5.86 -25.06 37.95
C GLN A 553 6.60 -23.74 38.22
N ARG A 554 7.74 -23.53 37.58
CA ARG A 554 8.46 -22.25 37.68
C ARG A 554 7.67 -21.12 37.06
N TYR A 555 7.03 -21.31 35.91
CA TYR A 555 6.18 -20.31 35.25
C TYR A 555 4.95 -19.99 36.09
N GLU A 556 4.32 -20.96 36.73
CA GLU A 556 3.23 -20.77 37.69
C GLU A 556 3.66 -19.90 38.88
N ARG A 557 4.80 -20.22 39.49
CA ARG A 557 5.34 -19.42 40.63
C ARG A 557 5.70 -17.99 40.25
N MET A 558 6.04 -17.75 39.01
CA MET A 558 6.35 -16.40 38.49
C MET A 558 5.09 -15.63 38.08
N GLY A 559 3.90 -16.22 38.18
CA GLY A 559 2.64 -15.61 37.77
C GLY A 559 2.54 -15.42 36.27
N ILE A 560 3.26 -16.24 35.49
CA ILE A 560 3.19 -16.23 34.01
C ILE A 560 2.04 -17.14 33.55
N LEU A 561 1.70 -18.15 34.37
CA LEU A 561 0.61 -19.09 34.22
C LEU A 561 -0.44 -18.85 35.30
#